data_7be621100fcc36e8253eb91b18b51b56
#
_entry.id   7be621100fcc36e8253eb91b18b51b56
#
_cell.length_a   1.000
_cell.length_b   1.000
_cell.length_c   1.000
_cell.angle_alpha   90.00
_cell.angle_beta   90.00
_cell.angle_gamma   90.00
#
_symmetry.space_group_name_H-M   'P 1'
#
loop_
_entity.id
_entity.type
_entity.pdbx_description
1 polymer ?
#
loop_
_entity_poly.entity_id
_entity_poly.type
_entity_poly.pdbx_seq_one_letter_code
_entity_poly.pdbx_strand_id
1 'polypeptide(L)'
;RARTPKRGSPAFAAASRAAQERLAAAAVASTARLVALYRALPSECGTELVASALEAAGRELCYPLVISGARPLQFRKAGQFVTGVLGVEEPTGDPVALSDIGLLVVPAVAVDERGGRIGRGRGHYDATLAGYRGQSVALVFESQLVPEVPVGDHDLRVGAVCTDARWIACT
;
A
#
# COMPACT_ATOMS: atom_id res chain seq x y z
N ARG A 1 11.76 18.97 -9.97
CA ARG A 1 11.28 17.81 -9.22
C ARG A 1 12.44 16.92 -8.81
N ALA A 2 12.51 16.49 -7.54
CA ALA A 2 13.43 15.45 -7.12
C ALA A 2 13.10 14.17 -7.89
N ARG A 3 14.12 13.48 -8.40
CA ARG A 3 13.92 12.18 -9.04
C ARG A 3 13.85 11.11 -7.97
N THR A 4 12.99 10.10 -8.16
CA THR A 4 13.00 8.92 -7.31
C THR A 4 14.42 8.36 -7.24
N PRO A 5 14.96 8.10 -6.05
CA PRO A 5 16.30 7.57 -5.91
C PRO A 5 16.46 6.28 -6.71
N LYS A 6 17.65 6.07 -7.26
CA LYS A 6 17.94 4.86 -8.04
C LYS A 6 17.78 3.63 -7.15
N ARG A 7 16.97 2.66 -7.61
CA ARG A 7 16.81 1.35 -6.98
C ARG A 7 18.18 0.75 -6.57
N GLY A 8 18.24 0.20 -5.36
CA GLY A 8 19.47 -0.39 -4.82
C GLY A 8 20.51 0.62 -4.33
N SER A 9 20.25 1.93 -4.45
CA SER A 9 21.14 2.94 -3.89
C SER A 9 20.89 3.14 -2.39
N PRO A 10 21.91 3.62 -1.62
CA PRO A 10 21.71 4.00 -0.22
C PRO A 10 20.59 5.04 -0.04
N ALA A 11 20.44 5.98 -0.98
CA ALA A 11 19.38 6.98 -0.96
C ALA A 11 17.98 6.34 -1.11
N PHE A 12 17.83 5.31 -1.95
CA PHE A 12 16.58 4.56 -2.07
C PHE A 12 16.24 3.84 -0.75
N ALA A 13 17.22 3.16 -0.16
CA ALA A 13 17.03 2.46 1.10
C ALA A 13 16.67 3.43 2.24
N ALA A 14 17.32 4.58 2.32
CA ALA A 14 17.04 5.61 3.33
C ALA A 14 15.63 6.20 3.17
N ALA A 15 15.22 6.55 1.95
CA ALA A 15 13.88 7.06 1.66
C ALA A 15 12.80 6.01 1.97
N SER A 16 13.00 4.75 1.53
CA SER A 16 12.08 3.66 1.84
C SER A 16 11.94 3.46 3.36
N ARG A 17 13.04 3.48 4.10
CA ARG A 17 13.02 3.38 5.57
C ARG A 17 12.22 4.53 6.19
N ALA A 18 12.48 5.77 5.82
CA ALA A 18 11.81 6.94 6.39
C ALA A 18 10.29 6.92 6.15
N ALA A 19 9.85 6.51 4.95
CA ALA A 19 8.45 6.35 4.64
C ALA A 19 7.80 5.23 5.46
N GLN A 20 8.46 4.09 5.61
CA GLN A 20 7.99 2.96 6.41
C GLN A 20 7.88 3.31 7.90
N GLU A 21 8.89 3.98 8.48
CA GLU A 21 8.88 4.41 9.88
C GLU A 21 7.71 5.37 10.16
N ARG A 22 7.43 6.30 9.25
CA ARG A 22 6.29 7.22 9.35
C ARG A 22 4.95 6.48 9.27
N LEU A 23 4.81 5.58 8.31
CA LEU A 23 3.60 4.77 8.19
C LEU A 23 3.40 3.86 9.40
N ALA A 24 4.46 3.22 9.88
CA ALA A 24 4.41 2.34 11.05
C ALA A 24 3.91 3.09 12.29
N ALA A 25 4.43 4.28 12.55
CA ALA A 25 3.99 5.11 13.68
C ALA A 25 2.50 5.47 13.58
N ALA A 26 2.02 5.88 12.40
CA ALA A 26 0.62 6.20 12.17
C ALA A 26 -0.29 4.96 12.28
N ALA A 27 0.12 3.83 11.71
CA ALA A 27 -0.64 2.60 11.72
C ALA A 27 -0.74 1.98 13.12
N VAL A 28 0.33 2.00 13.90
CA VAL A 28 0.33 1.55 15.30
C VAL A 28 -0.58 2.42 16.17
N ALA A 29 -0.59 3.74 15.95
CA ALA A 29 -1.45 4.68 16.66
C ALA A 29 -2.93 4.59 16.24
N SER A 30 -3.23 3.96 15.10
CA SER A 30 -4.61 3.79 14.63
C SER A 30 -5.35 2.72 15.42
N THR A 31 -6.68 2.67 15.25
CA THR A 31 -7.54 1.62 15.84
C THR A 31 -7.61 0.34 15.00
N ALA A 32 -6.97 0.30 13.84
CA ALA A 32 -7.00 -0.84 12.93
C ALA A 32 -6.35 -2.07 13.58
N ARG A 33 -7.12 -3.14 13.75
CA ARG A 33 -6.61 -4.42 14.26
C ARG A 33 -5.99 -5.28 13.17
N LEU A 34 -6.60 -5.26 11.99
CA LEU A 34 -6.14 -5.97 10.80
C LEU A 34 -5.71 -4.95 9.76
N VAL A 35 -4.47 -5.04 9.31
CA VAL A 35 -3.86 -4.13 8.35
C VAL A 35 -3.47 -4.91 7.09
N ALA A 36 -3.92 -4.44 5.94
CA ALA A 36 -3.50 -4.97 4.66
C ALA A 36 -2.26 -4.22 4.16
N LEU A 37 -1.19 -4.96 3.96
CA LEU A 37 0.04 -4.49 3.33
C LEU A 37 0.19 -5.13 1.94
N TYR A 38 1.06 -4.58 1.11
CA TYR A 38 1.47 -5.21 -0.16
C TYR A 38 2.88 -5.80 -0.03
N ARG A 39 3.21 -6.78 -0.88
CA ARG A 39 4.58 -7.24 -1.08
C ARG A 39 5.23 -6.33 -2.12
N ALA A 40 6.20 -5.55 -1.68
CA ALA A 40 6.79 -4.51 -2.50
C ALA A 40 7.54 -5.07 -3.71
N LEU A 41 7.22 -4.57 -4.88
CA LEU A 41 8.06 -4.76 -6.06
C LEU A 41 9.37 -3.97 -5.89
N PRO A 42 10.42 -4.36 -6.60
CA PRO A 42 11.74 -3.75 -6.39
C PRO A 42 11.84 -2.23 -6.61
N SER A 43 10.86 -1.62 -7.26
CA SER A 43 10.79 -0.16 -7.47
C SER A 43 9.80 0.55 -6.53
N GLU A 44 9.16 -0.19 -5.65
CA GLU A 44 8.18 0.33 -4.69
C GLU A 44 8.84 0.57 -3.34
N CYS A 45 8.21 1.39 -2.53
CA CYS A 45 8.56 1.54 -1.13
C CYS A 45 8.31 0.22 -0.41
N GLY A 46 9.26 -0.26 0.39
CA GLY A 46 9.11 -1.48 1.17
C GLY A 46 8.02 -1.38 2.23
N THR A 47 7.62 -2.52 2.77
CA THR A 47 6.61 -2.63 3.85
C THR A 47 7.09 -3.50 5.01
N GLU A 48 8.31 -4.01 4.96
CA GLU A 48 8.85 -4.96 5.93
C GLU A 48 8.98 -4.36 7.34
N LEU A 49 9.41 -3.10 7.43
CA LEU A 49 9.50 -2.41 8.72
C LEU A 49 8.12 -2.10 9.29
N VAL A 50 7.15 -1.78 8.43
CA VAL A 50 5.76 -1.58 8.84
C VAL A 50 5.19 -2.88 9.39
N ALA A 51 5.41 -3.99 8.69
CA ALA A 51 4.97 -5.31 9.12
C ALA A 51 5.53 -5.65 10.51
N SER A 52 6.85 -5.55 10.68
CA SER A 52 7.50 -5.86 11.97
C SER A 52 6.98 -4.98 13.11
N ALA A 53 6.76 -3.69 12.88
CA ALA A 53 6.24 -2.78 13.89
C ALA A 53 4.78 -3.10 14.28
N LEU A 54 3.95 -3.45 13.32
CA LEU A 54 2.55 -3.83 13.55
C LEU A 54 2.44 -5.17 14.30
N GLU A 55 3.24 -6.16 13.91
CA GLU A 55 3.32 -7.45 14.62
C GLU A 55 3.76 -7.27 16.07
N ALA A 56 4.80 -6.47 16.31
CA ALA A 56 5.26 -6.12 17.66
C ALA A 56 4.19 -5.40 18.50
N ALA A 57 3.29 -4.66 17.84
CA ALA A 57 2.14 -4.00 18.47
C ALA A 57 0.90 -4.92 18.57
N GLY A 58 1.02 -6.21 18.26
CA GLY A 58 -0.08 -7.18 18.32
C GLY A 58 -1.16 -6.98 17.27
N ARG A 59 -0.83 -6.35 16.13
CA ARG A 59 -1.75 -6.20 15.00
C ARG A 59 -1.67 -7.40 14.07
N GLU A 60 -2.80 -7.76 13.48
CA GLU A 60 -2.84 -8.80 12.46
C GLU A 60 -2.53 -8.20 11.08
N LEU A 61 -1.87 -8.99 10.24
CA LEU A 61 -1.51 -8.60 8.88
C LEU A 61 -2.21 -9.51 7.87
N CYS A 62 -2.62 -8.89 6.76
CA CYS A 62 -3.02 -9.62 5.56
C CYS A 62 -2.38 -9.01 4.31
N TYR A 63 -2.33 -9.80 3.26
CA TYR A 63 -1.70 -9.43 2.00
C TYR A 63 -2.62 -9.80 0.84
N PRO A 64 -2.53 -9.04 -0.28
CA PRO A 64 -3.35 -9.32 -1.45
C PRO A 64 -2.85 -10.53 -2.21
N LEU A 65 -3.79 -11.21 -2.84
CA LEU A 65 -3.51 -12.16 -3.91
C LEU A 65 -4.36 -11.81 -5.14
N VAL A 66 -3.83 -12.12 -6.31
CA VAL A 66 -4.49 -11.84 -7.58
C VAL A 66 -5.18 -13.11 -8.07
N ILE A 67 -6.49 -13.04 -8.21
CA ILE A 67 -7.27 -14.10 -8.85
C ILE A 67 -7.34 -13.84 -10.36
N SER A 68 -6.94 -14.83 -11.16
CA SER A 68 -7.02 -14.74 -12.62
C SER A 68 -8.46 -14.45 -13.06
N GLY A 69 -8.62 -13.43 -13.91
CA GLY A 69 -9.94 -13.03 -14.42
C GLY A 69 -10.78 -12.14 -13.48
N ALA A 70 -10.36 -11.94 -12.22
CA ALA A 70 -11.02 -11.03 -11.28
C ALA A 70 -10.23 -9.72 -11.12
N ARG A 71 -10.93 -8.57 -11.06
CA ARG A 71 -10.27 -7.29 -10.85
C ARG A 71 -10.01 -6.97 -9.38
N PRO A 72 -11.00 -7.08 -8.44
CA PRO A 72 -10.73 -6.82 -7.04
C PRO A 72 -9.73 -7.84 -6.48
N LEU A 73 -8.84 -7.37 -5.64
CA LEU A 73 -7.91 -8.22 -4.90
C LEU A 73 -8.67 -9.03 -3.85
N GLN A 74 -8.26 -10.26 -3.65
CA GLN A 74 -8.58 -11.00 -2.44
C GLN A 74 -7.47 -10.80 -1.42
N PHE A 75 -7.78 -11.03 -0.15
CA PHE A 75 -6.82 -10.89 0.93
C PHE A 75 -6.77 -12.17 1.76
N ARG A 76 -5.56 -12.49 2.22
CA ARG A 76 -5.34 -13.59 3.15
C ARG A 76 -4.44 -13.14 4.29
N LYS A 77 -4.63 -13.72 5.48
CA LYS A 77 -3.71 -13.52 6.61
C LYS A 77 -2.29 -13.89 6.22
N ALA A 78 -1.33 -13.25 6.86
CA ALA A 78 0.06 -13.65 6.75
C ALA A 78 0.22 -15.14 7.12
N GLY A 79 1.11 -15.82 6.43
CA GLY A 79 1.43 -17.23 6.60
C GLY A 79 2.70 -17.52 5.83
N GLN A 80 2.81 -18.70 5.23
CA GLN A 80 3.84 -18.90 4.21
C GLN A 80 3.50 -18.09 2.97
N PHE A 81 4.52 -17.72 2.22
CA PHE A 81 4.37 -17.04 0.95
C PHE A 81 4.77 -17.96 -0.20
N VAL A 82 4.00 -17.91 -1.29
CA VAL A 82 4.28 -18.65 -2.52
C VAL A 82 4.29 -17.68 -3.69
N THR A 83 5.00 -18.01 -4.76
CA THR A 83 5.00 -17.18 -5.96
C THR A 83 3.64 -17.24 -6.64
N GLY A 84 2.96 -16.09 -6.69
CA GLY A 84 1.65 -15.94 -7.32
C GLY A 84 1.72 -15.73 -8.83
N VAL A 85 0.53 -15.56 -9.44
CA VAL A 85 0.33 -15.44 -10.90
C VAL A 85 1.10 -14.29 -11.55
N LEU A 86 1.36 -13.21 -10.80
CA LEU A 86 2.09 -12.04 -11.30
C LEU A 86 3.59 -12.07 -10.94
N GLY A 87 4.11 -13.19 -10.44
CA GLY A 87 5.48 -13.29 -9.94
C GLY A 87 5.72 -12.54 -8.63
N VAL A 88 4.66 -12.13 -7.94
CA VAL A 88 4.70 -11.51 -6.61
C VAL A 88 4.40 -12.59 -5.57
N GLU A 89 5.03 -12.49 -4.42
CA GLU A 89 4.74 -13.41 -3.31
C GLU A 89 3.33 -13.18 -2.78
N GLU A 90 2.54 -14.25 -2.71
CA GLU A 90 1.17 -14.27 -2.23
C GLU A 90 1.03 -15.11 -0.95
N PRO A 91 0.20 -14.69 0.01
CA PRO A 91 0.05 -15.37 1.28
C PRO A 91 -0.78 -16.65 1.15
N THR A 92 -0.50 -17.65 1.99
CA THR A 92 -1.25 -18.91 2.06
C THR A 92 -2.18 -19.00 3.28
N GLY A 93 -2.22 -17.99 4.14
CA GLY A 93 -3.08 -17.96 5.33
C GLY A 93 -4.58 -17.95 5.01
N ASP A 94 -5.41 -17.87 6.03
CA ASP A 94 -6.86 -17.88 5.89
C ASP A 94 -7.37 -16.68 5.10
N PRO A 95 -8.44 -16.84 4.32
CA PRO A 95 -9.10 -15.73 3.63
C PRO A 95 -9.57 -14.65 4.61
N VAL A 96 -9.49 -13.40 4.18
CA VAL A 96 -9.92 -12.21 4.94
C VAL A 96 -10.99 -11.48 4.14
N ALA A 97 -12.11 -11.15 4.80
CA ALA A 97 -13.11 -10.29 4.18
C ALA A 97 -12.59 -8.84 4.11
N LEU A 98 -12.89 -8.16 3.00
CA LEU A 98 -12.46 -6.77 2.80
C LEU A 98 -13.01 -5.83 3.89
N SER A 99 -14.19 -6.13 4.43
CA SER A 99 -14.83 -5.42 5.53
C SER A 99 -14.07 -5.49 6.87
N ASP A 100 -13.24 -6.52 7.06
CA ASP A 100 -12.51 -6.74 8.31
C ASP A 100 -11.18 -5.97 8.34
N ILE A 101 -10.74 -5.48 7.18
CA ILE A 101 -9.51 -4.71 7.05
C ILE A 101 -9.76 -3.28 7.54
N GLY A 102 -9.10 -2.90 8.62
CA GLY A 102 -9.21 -1.56 9.20
C GLY A 102 -8.36 -0.51 8.49
N LEU A 103 -7.20 -0.93 7.96
CA LEU A 103 -6.29 -0.07 7.20
C LEU A 103 -5.78 -0.81 5.97
N LEU A 104 -5.95 -0.21 4.80
CA LEU A 104 -5.45 -0.72 3.52
C LEU A 104 -4.29 0.16 3.03
N VAL A 105 -3.10 -0.41 2.98
CA VAL A 105 -1.90 0.24 2.41
C VAL A 105 -1.80 -0.13 0.93
N VAL A 106 -1.71 0.87 0.06
CA VAL A 106 -1.68 0.67 -1.38
C VAL A 106 -0.41 1.24 -2.01
N PRO A 107 0.18 0.57 -2.99
CA PRO A 107 1.28 1.11 -3.78
C PRO A 107 0.74 2.05 -4.87
N ALA A 108 1.58 2.97 -5.35
CA ALA A 108 1.29 3.78 -6.51
C ALA A 108 2.55 4.10 -7.32
N VAL A 109 2.39 4.38 -8.60
CA VAL A 109 3.44 4.91 -9.49
C VAL A 109 3.53 6.43 -9.33
N ALA A 110 2.39 7.09 -9.21
CA ALA A 110 2.27 8.51 -8.91
C ALA A 110 1.01 8.74 -8.07
N VAL A 111 1.01 9.79 -7.26
CA VAL A 111 -0.11 10.16 -6.41
C VAL A 111 -0.17 11.69 -6.29
N ASP A 112 -1.34 12.26 -6.10
CA ASP A 112 -1.52 13.66 -5.75
C ASP A 112 -1.98 13.86 -4.29
N GLU A 113 -1.96 15.10 -3.82
CA GLU A 113 -2.36 15.45 -2.44
C GLU A 113 -3.85 15.27 -2.17
N ARG A 114 -4.66 15.06 -3.21
CA ARG A 114 -6.10 14.76 -3.10
C ARG A 114 -6.37 13.25 -3.04
N GLY A 115 -5.32 12.42 -3.08
CA GLY A 115 -5.43 10.97 -3.05
C GLY A 115 -5.69 10.31 -4.40
N GLY A 116 -5.71 11.08 -5.49
CA GLY A 116 -5.69 10.53 -6.84
C GLY A 116 -4.40 9.75 -7.07
N ARG A 117 -4.47 8.56 -7.67
CA ARG A 117 -3.30 7.72 -7.84
C ARG A 117 -3.25 7.03 -9.19
N ILE A 118 -2.05 6.86 -9.71
CA ILE A 118 -1.75 6.02 -10.87
C ILE A 118 -1.12 4.72 -10.38
N GLY A 119 -1.78 3.61 -10.65
CA GLY A 119 -1.24 2.28 -10.46
C GLY A 119 -0.53 1.77 -11.73
N ARG A 120 -0.26 0.46 -11.78
CA ARG A 120 0.40 -0.21 -12.91
C ARG A 120 -0.55 -0.59 -14.06
N GLY A 121 -1.74 0.02 -14.13
CA GLY A 121 -2.69 -0.13 -15.24
C GLY A 121 -3.54 -1.41 -15.22
N ARG A 122 -3.51 -2.21 -14.15
CA ARG A 122 -4.34 -3.43 -14.03
C ARG A 122 -5.70 -3.20 -13.36
N GLY A 123 -5.90 -2.05 -12.70
CA GLY A 123 -7.16 -1.67 -12.06
C GLY A 123 -7.54 -2.48 -10.81
N HIS A 124 -6.63 -3.33 -10.30
CA HIS A 124 -6.91 -4.17 -9.13
C HIS A 124 -7.25 -3.35 -7.88
N TYR A 125 -6.45 -2.33 -7.58
CA TYR A 125 -6.68 -1.49 -6.41
C TYR A 125 -7.88 -0.57 -6.56
N ASP A 126 -8.21 -0.10 -7.77
CA ASP A 126 -9.42 0.70 -8.03
C ASP A 126 -10.67 -0.14 -7.79
N ALA A 127 -10.69 -1.36 -8.33
CA ALA A 127 -11.78 -2.30 -8.09
C ALA A 127 -11.90 -2.70 -6.61
N THR A 128 -10.78 -2.82 -5.89
CA THR A 128 -10.77 -3.14 -4.47
C THR A 128 -11.29 -1.97 -3.63
N LEU A 129 -10.82 -0.75 -3.89
CA LEU A 129 -11.25 0.46 -3.20
C LEU A 129 -12.74 0.75 -3.43
N ALA A 130 -13.31 0.35 -4.57
CA ALA A 130 -14.75 0.49 -4.83
C ALA A 130 -15.63 -0.21 -3.77
N GLY A 131 -15.18 -1.36 -3.28
CA GLY A 131 -15.86 -2.12 -2.23
C GLY A 131 -15.37 -1.81 -0.81
N TYR A 132 -14.29 -1.04 -0.65
CA TYR A 132 -13.66 -0.79 0.64
C TYR A 132 -14.23 0.44 1.34
N ARG A 133 -14.43 0.35 2.67
CA ARG A 133 -14.99 1.45 3.48
C ARG A 133 -14.10 1.83 4.67
N GLY A 134 -12.97 1.14 4.86
CA GLY A 134 -12.00 1.44 5.90
C GLY A 134 -11.04 2.57 5.52
N GLN A 135 -10.00 2.74 6.31
CA GLN A 135 -8.95 3.72 6.04
C GLN A 135 -8.00 3.20 4.95
N SER A 136 -7.64 4.07 4.01
CA SER A 136 -6.68 3.74 2.96
C SER A 136 -5.54 4.75 2.91
N VAL A 137 -4.32 4.28 2.69
CA VAL A 137 -3.13 5.10 2.58
C VAL A 137 -2.24 4.64 1.43
N ALA A 138 -1.82 5.56 0.58
CA ALA A 138 -0.79 5.29 -0.41
C ALA A 138 0.59 5.47 0.23
N LEU A 139 1.46 4.44 0.11
CA LEU A 139 2.85 4.50 0.56
C LEU A 139 3.76 4.67 -0.67
N VAL A 140 4.39 5.81 -0.77
CA VAL A 140 5.18 6.22 -1.94
C VAL A 140 6.40 7.04 -1.54
N PHE A 141 7.31 7.27 -2.48
CA PHE A 141 8.37 8.27 -2.31
C PHE A 141 7.84 9.68 -2.59
N GLU A 142 8.37 10.70 -1.91
CA GLU A 142 8.01 12.10 -2.14
C GLU A 142 8.14 12.50 -3.61
N SER A 143 9.11 11.94 -4.31
CA SER A 143 9.33 12.15 -5.75
C SER A 143 8.21 11.63 -6.66
N GLN A 144 7.34 10.75 -6.14
CA GLN A 144 6.16 10.23 -6.84
C GLN A 144 4.91 11.12 -6.63
N LEU A 145 5.02 12.14 -5.77
CA LEU A 145 3.97 13.12 -5.58
C LEU A 145 3.91 14.05 -6.79
N VAL A 146 2.74 14.15 -7.40
CA VAL A 146 2.47 14.98 -8.58
C VAL A 146 1.44 16.06 -8.25
N PRO A 147 1.40 17.20 -8.97
CA PRO A 147 0.41 18.25 -8.70
C PRO A 147 -1.03 17.77 -8.83
N GLU A 148 -1.29 16.92 -9.83
CA GLU A 148 -2.61 16.39 -10.13
C GLU A 148 -2.47 15.07 -10.90
N VAL A 149 -3.26 14.08 -10.48
CA VAL A 149 -3.45 12.83 -11.20
C VAL A 149 -4.73 12.97 -12.02
N PRO A 150 -4.70 12.73 -13.35
CA PRO A 150 -5.92 12.61 -14.12
C PRO A 150 -6.74 11.44 -13.58
N VAL A 151 -7.86 11.74 -12.93
CA VAL A 151 -8.79 10.74 -12.41
C VAL A 151 -9.97 10.61 -13.35
N GLY A 152 -10.25 9.39 -13.80
CA GLY A 152 -11.48 9.04 -14.52
C GLY A 152 -12.62 8.73 -13.54
N ASP A 153 -13.81 8.52 -14.09
CA ASP A 153 -15.05 8.27 -13.30
C ASP A 153 -14.99 7.01 -12.43
N HIS A 154 -14.04 6.11 -12.71
CA HIS A 154 -13.87 4.84 -11.98
C HIS A 154 -12.66 4.82 -11.05
N ASP A 155 -11.86 5.88 -11.05
CA ASP A 155 -10.66 5.97 -10.23
C ASP A 155 -11.03 6.42 -8.82
N LEU A 156 -10.58 5.66 -7.83
CA LEU A 156 -10.89 5.93 -6.44
C LEU A 156 -9.69 6.50 -5.70
N ARG A 157 -9.95 7.53 -4.92
CA ARG A 157 -8.96 8.22 -4.11
C ARG A 157 -8.66 7.45 -2.83
N VAL A 158 -7.43 7.55 -2.36
CA VAL A 158 -7.04 7.11 -1.02
C VAL A 158 -7.31 8.20 0.00
N GLY A 159 -7.52 7.80 1.27
CA GLY A 159 -7.77 8.75 2.36
C GLY A 159 -6.52 9.48 2.86
N ALA A 160 -5.33 8.93 2.61
CA ALA A 160 -4.06 9.56 2.96
C ALA A 160 -2.92 9.14 2.03
N VAL A 161 -1.87 9.95 2.01
CA VAL A 161 -0.60 9.65 1.36
C VAL A 161 0.52 9.75 2.39
N CYS A 162 1.35 8.71 2.46
CA CYS A 162 2.54 8.65 3.29
C CYS A 162 3.78 8.60 2.41
N THR A 163 4.68 9.58 2.60
CA THR A 163 5.95 9.65 1.87
C THR A 163 7.15 9.58 2.82
N ASP A 164 8.34 9.53 2.28
CA ASP A 164 9.58 9.67 3.05
C ASP A 164 9.75 11.06 3.70
N ALA A 165 9.02 12.08 3.22
CA ALA A 165 9.09 13.44 3.76
C ALA A 165 7.92 13.80 4.69
N ARG A 166 6.68 13.35 4.40
CA ARG A 166 5.48 13.83 5.10
C ARG A 166 4.30 12.86 5.04
N TRP A 167 3.31 13.12 5.89
CA TRP A 167 1.98 12.53 5.87
C TRP A 167 0.99 13.58 5.34
N ILE A 168 0.11 13.18 4.43
CA ILE A 168 -0.91 14.04 3.83
C ILE A 168 -2.26 13.37 4.04
N ALA A 169 -3.17 14.03 4.78
CA ALA A 169 -4.57 13.64 4.82
C ALA A 169 -5.26 14.17 3.55
N CYS A 170 -5.85 13.28 2.78
CA CYS A 170 -6.55 13.65 1.55
C CYS A 170 -7.98 14.07 1.85
N THR A 171 -8.40 15.20 1.31
CA THR A 171 -9.76 15.79 1.46
C THR A 171 -10.46 15.93 0.13
#